data_1dbc0e5b8ba36cbcae23a5853c04f6f8
#
_entry.id   1dbc0e5b8ba36cbcae23a5853c04f6f8
#
_cell.length_a   1.000
_cell.length_b   1.000
_cell.length_c   1.000
_cell.angle_alpha   90.00
_cell.angle_beta   90.00
_cell.angle_gamma   90.00
#
_symmetry.space_group_name_H-M   'P 1'
#
loop_
_entity.id
_entity.type
_entity.pdbx_description
1 polymer ?
#
loop_
_entity_poly.entity_id
_entity_poly.type
_entity_poly.pdbx_seq_one_letter_code
_entity_poly.pdbx_strand_id
1 'polypeptide(L)'
;MNDAFLPGNGFDTYEEQDRVLMGLSGSVRSGVAVRILQQQGFAVAAAVVRLADTPEEHAAVDAARALAKKLDVECVTLNAEALAKTLDVECVTLNAEALAGQDAEAARFAALLTAADKLGIQYIASGRYARIETDAQGMSHLFAPESGAPDESGKLAALPPEVLSRLILPLGDFAPEDVAEMAADFKL
;
A
#
# COMPACT_ATOMS: atom_id res chain seq x y z
N MET A 1 -43.56 18.53 30.51
CA MET A 1 -42.26 19.17 30.76
C MET A 1 -41.33 18.74 29.71
N ASN A 2 -40.89 19.69 28.94
CA ASN A 2 -40.07 19.47 27.74
C ASN A 2 -38.66 19.02 28.13
N ASP A 3 -38.31 17.79 27.86
CA ASP A 3 -36.91 17.45 27.72
C ASP A 3 -36.43 18.03 26.42
N ALA A 4 -35.61 19.05 26.56
CA ALA A 4 -34.96 19.72 25.48
C ALA A 4 -34.18 18.68 24.67
N PHE A 5 -34.61 18.55 23.44
CA PHE A 5 -33.82 17.95 22.36
C PHE A 5 -32.51 18.74 22.28
N LEU A 6 -31.50 18.26 22.98
CA LEU A 6 -30.14 18.69 22.72
C LEU A 6 -29.83 18.23 21.30
N PRO A 7 -29.49 19.14 20.39
CA PRO A 7 -28.97 18.73 19.12
C PRO A 7 -27.72 17.91 19.42
N GLY A 8 -27.75 16.65 19.05
CA GLY A 8 -26.55 15.84 19.07
C GLY A 8 -25.48 16.64 18.35
N ASN A 9 -24.45 17.04 19.06
CA ASN A 9 -23.22 17.50 18.48
C ASN A 9 -22.77 16.33 17.59
N GLY A 10 -22.78 16.51 16.27
CA GLY A 10 -22.52 15.50 15.23
C GLY A 10 -21.11 14.87 15.29
N PHE A 11 -20.64 14.56 16.50
CA PHE A 11 -19.39 13.87 16.80
C PHE A 11 -19.60 12.40 17.22
N ASP A 12 -20.83 11.90 17.19
CA ASP A 12 -21.14 10.51 17.50
C ASP A 12 -21.22 9.59 16.26
N THR A 13 -20.94 10.09 15.08
CA THR A 13 -20.46 9.24 14.02
C THR A 13 -18.96 9.06 14.26
N TYR A 14 -18.56 7.97 14.88
CA TYR A 14 -17.26 7.38 14.60
C TYR A 14 -17.26 7.14 13.08
N GLU A 15 -16.74 8.10 12.32
CA GLU A 15 -16.34 7.85 10.96
C GLU A 15 -15.33 6.71 11.10
N GLU A 16 -15.69 5.53 10.59
CA GLU A 16 -14.76 4.41 10.58
C GLU A 16 -13.54 4.94 9.82
N GLN A 17 -12.44 5.07 10.54
CA GLN A 17 -11.19 5.58 9.98
C GLN A 17 -10.85 4.73 8.77
N ASP A 18 -10.72 5.32 7.59
CA ASP A 18 -10.39 4.60 6.38
C ASP A 18 -9.12 3.77 6.59
N ARG A 19 -9.22 2.50 6.25
CA ARG A 19 -8.13 1.54 6.42
C ARG A 19 -7.36 1.39 5.14
N VAL A 20 -6.03 1.30 5.25
CA VAL A 20 -5.13 1.07 4.13
C VAL A 20 -4.13 -0.04 4.43
N LEU A 21 -3.92 -0.93 3.48
CA LEU A 21 -2.89 -1.97 3.54
C LEU A 21 -1.66 -1.51 2.76
N MET A 22 -0.60 -1.15 3.48
CA MET A 22 0.64 -0.66 2.90
C MET A 22 1.59 -1.80 2.56
N GLY A 23 1.99 -1.90 1.30
CA GLY A 23 3.08 -2.78 0.87
C GLY A 23 4.43 -2.27 1.35
N LEU A 24 5.02 -2.93 2.36
CA LEU A 24 6.32 -2.59 2.91
C LEU A 24 7.46 -3.30 2.19
N SER A 25 8.47 -2.54 1.81
CA SER A 25 9.73 -3.07 1.24
C SER A 25 10.88 -3.13 2.24
N GLY A 26 10.68 -2.66 3.47
CA GLY A 26 11.75 -2.51 4.46
C GLY A 26 12.65 -1.29 4.23
N SER A 27 12.45 -0.51 3.17
CA SER A 27 13.19 0.72 2.91
C SER A 27 12.66 1.88 3.76
N VAL A 28 13.53 2.83 4.09
CA VAL A 28 13.18 4.09 4.78
C VAL A 28 12.04 4.81 4.05
N ARG A 29 12.08 4.84 2.72
CA ARG A 29 11.05 5.43 1.86
C ARG A 29 9.65 4.85 2.15
N SER A 30 9.55 3.53 2.27
CA SER A 30 8.26 2.90 2.61
C SER A 30 7.80 3.22 4.02
N GLY A 31 8.71 3.49 4.93
CA GLY A 31 8.40 3.95 6.28
C GLY A 31 7.85 5.39 6.30
N VAL A 32 8.43 6.29 5.51
CA VAL A 32 7.90 7.65 5.33
C VAL A 32 6.49 7.60 4.75
N ALA A 33 6.25 6.76 3.75
CA ALA A 33 4.91 6.58 3.18
C ALA A 33 3.87 6.17 4.23
N VAL A 34 4.22 5.26 5.14
CA VAL A 34 3.34 4.89 6.28
C VAL A 34 3.04 6.10 7.15
N ARG A 35 4.05 6.89 7.52
CA ARG A 35 3.84 8.07 8.37
C ARG A 35 2.96 9.13 7.71
N ILE A 36 3.12 9.37 6.41
CA ILE A 36 2.26 10.28 5.66
C ILE A 36 0.81 9.79 5.69
N LEU A 37 0.56 8.50 5.43
CA LEU A 37 -0.80 7.94 5.50
C LEU A 37 -1.41 8.07 6.90
N GLN A 38 -0.65 7.82 7.96
CA GLN A 38 -1.10 8.02 9.34
C GLN A 38 -1.44 9.49 9.61
N GLN A 39 -0.64 10.44 9.12
CA GLN A 39 -0.92 11.88 9.26
C GLN A 39 -2.14 12.33 8.45
N GLN A 40 -2.44 11.66 7.35
CA GLN A 40 -3.65 11.86 6.55
C GLN A 40 -4.91 11.27 7.18
N GLY A 41 -4.76 10.56 8.30
CA GLY A 41 -5.87 10.02 9.06
C GLY A 41 -6.20 8.55 8.76
N PHE A 42 -5.41 7.85 7.94
CA PHE A 42 -5.65 6.42 7.69
C PHE A 42 -5.24 5.54 8.86
N ALA A 43 -6.02 4.49 9.10
CA ALA A 43 -5.59 3.36 9.91
C ALA A 43 -4.74 2.42 9.04
N VAL A 44 -3.41 2.45 9.24
CA VAL A 44 -2.45 1.73 8.40
C VAL A 44 -2.15 0.36 8.97
N ALA A 45 -2.39 -0.68 8.18
CA ALA A 45 -1.80 -2.01 8.35
C ALA A 45 -0.71 -2.20 7.29
N ALA A 46 0.28 -3.02 7.57
CA ALA A 46 1.39 -3.28 6.66
C ALA A 46 1.37 -4.73 6.17
N ALA A 47 1.82 -4.94 4.95
CA ALA A 47 2.07 -6.26 4.40
C ALA A 47 3.41 -6.30 3.68
N VAL A 48 4.15 -7.38 3.83
CA VAL A 48 5.32 -7.69 3.01
C VAL A 48 5.01 -8.92 2.16
N VAL A 49 5.20 -8.80 0.86
CA VAL A 49 4.94 -9.87 -0.10
C VAL A 49 6.24 -10.59 -0.41
N ARG A 50 6.27 -11.89 -0.15
CA ARG A 50 7.35 -12.78 -0.53
C ARG A 50 6.93 -13.58 -1.76
N LEU A 51 7.64 -13.41 -2.87
CA LEU A 51 7.35 -14.10 -4.12
C LEU A 51 8.09 -15.43 -4.26
N ALA A 52 9.29 -15.54 -3.68
CA ALA A 52 10.14 -16.71 -3.79
C ALA A 52 10.77 -17.07 -2.43
N ASP A 53 11.30 -18.27 -2.34
CA ASP A 53 12.01 -18.74 -1.14
C ASP A 53 13.53 -18.56 -1.32
N THR A 54 13.95 -17.29 -1.39
CA THR A 54 15.35 -16.90 -1.54
C THR A 54 15.86 -16.13 -0.33
N PRO A 55 17.17 -16.13 -0.06
CA PRO A 55 17.75 -15.36 1.04
C PRO A 55 17.44 -13.85 0.96
N GLU A 56 17.38 -13.29 -0.26
CA GLU A 56 17.07 -11.89 -0.51
C GLU A 56 15.63 -11.55 -0.11
N GLU A 57 14.68 -12.42 -0.46
CA GLU A 57 13.27 -12.25 -0.08
C GLU A 57 13.08 -12.41 1.43
N HIS A 58 13.82 -13.32 2.08
CA HIS A 58 13.81 -13.43 3.53
C HIS A 58 14.35 -12.17 4.21
N ALA A 59 15.48 -11.63 3.74
CA ALA A 59 16.05 -10.40 4.25
C ALA A 59 15.09 -9.21 4.08
N ALA A 60 14.38 -9.13 2.95
CA ALA A 60 13.36 -8.11 2.71
C ALA A 60 12.17 -8.23 3.70
N VAL A 61 11.73 -9.44 4.00
CA VAL A 61 10.69 -9.71 5.01
C VAL A 61 11.15 -9.25 6.39
N ASP A 62 12.36 -9.60 6.79
CA ASP A 62 12.90 -9.22 8.10
C ASP A 62 13.06 -7.71 8.24
N ALA A 63 13.54 -7.03 7.19
CA ALA A 63 13.64 -5.57 7.14
C ALA A 63 12.28 -4.90 7.23
N ALA A 64 11.28 -5.40 6.50
CA ALA A 64 9.92 -4.88 6.53
C ALA A 64 9.27 -5.04 7.91
N ARG A 65 9.43 -6.19 8.55
CA ARG A 65 8.93 -6.45 9.91
C ARG A 65 9.60 -5.56 10.96
N ALA A 66 10.92 -5.38 10.85
CA ALA A 66 11.65 -4.48 11.75
C ALA A 66 11.17 -3.04 11.61
N LEU A 67 10.94 -2.59 10.37
CA LEU A 67 10.39 -1.27 10.08
C LEU A 67 8.96 -1.12 10.61
N ALA A 68 8.08 -2.09 10.39
CA ALA A 68 6.71 -2.09 10.88
C ALA A 68 6.65 -1.98 12.42
N LYS A 69 7.53 -2.73 13.12
CA LYS A 69 7.67 -2.64 14.58
C LYS A 69 8.10 -1.24 15.02
N LYS A 70 9.03 -0.61 14.30
CA LYS A 70 9.49 0.75 14.58
C LYS A 70 8.38 1.78 14.36
N LEU A 71 7.50 1.54 13.40
CA LEU A 71 6.36 2.39 13.07
C LEU A 71 5.14 2.15 13.95
N ASP A 72 5.15 1.09 14.78
CA ASP A 72 4.01 0.62 15.57
C ASP A 72 2.79 0.31 14.70
N VAL A 73 3.02 -0.43 13.61
CA VAL A 73 1.97 -0.93 12.72
C VAL A 73 1.98 -2.44 12.66
N GLU A 74 0.79 -3.03 12.58
CA GLU A 74 0.64 -4.47 12.35
C GLU A 74 1.18 -4.83 10.97
N CYS A 75 1.98 -5.91 10.89
CA CYS A 75 2.58 -6.34 9.62
C CYS A 75 2.33 -7.83 9.39
N VAL A 76 1.70 -8.14 8.27
CA VAL A 76 1.49 -9.51 7.80
C VAL A 76 2.48 -9.87 6.71
N THR A 77 2.93 -11.13 6.69
CA THR A 77 3.74 -11.65 5.58
C THR A 77 2.83 -12.42 4.63
N LEU A 78 2.82 -12.00 3.38
CA LEU A 78 2.07 -12.65 2.32
C LEU A 78 3.04 -13.55 1.52
N ASN A 79 2.76 -14.84 1.52
CA ASN A 79 3.49 -15.77 0.67
C ASN A 79 2.67 -16.00 -0.60
N ALA A 80 3.16 -15.54 -1.74
CA ALA A 80 2.43 -15.61 -3.01
C ALA A 80 2.13 -17.06 -3.43
N GLU A 81 3.04 -18.01 -3.15
CA GLU A 81 2.79 -19.43 -3.42
C GLU A 81 1.65 -20.00 -2.55
N ALA A 82 1.58 -19.61 -1.28
CA ALA A 82 0.53 -20.05 -0.37
C ALA A 82 -0.81 -19.42 -0.74
N LEU A 83 -0.81 -18.17 -1.15
CA LEU A 83 -2.01 -17.47 -1.64
C LEU A 83 -2.56 -18.15 -2.91
N ALA A 84 -1.71 -18.52 -3.85
CA ALA A 84 -2.10 -19.22 -5.07
C ALA A 84 -2.73 -20.61 -4.77
N LYS A 85 -2.28 -21.29 -3.72
CA LYS A 85 -2.84 -22.60 -3.30
C LYS A 85 -4.12 -22.49 -2.47
N THR A 86 -4.31 -21.37 -1.77
CA THR A 86 -5.45 -21.18 -0.84
C THR A 86 -6.67 -20.58 -1.54
N LEU A 87 -6.44 -19.92 -2.66
CA LEU A 87 -7.47 -19.38 -3.52
C LEU A 87 -7.78 -20.43 -4.59
N ASP A 88 -8.81 -21.22 -4.36
CA ASP A 88 -9.45 -22.08 -5.37
C ASP A 88 -10.19 -21.19 -6.41
N VAL A 89 -9.47 -20.21 -6.96
CA VAL A 89 -9.96 -19.25 -7.94
C VAL A 89 -9.13 -19.42 -9.19
N GLU A 90 -9.77 -19.94 -10.21
CA GLU A 90 -9.22 -20.14 -11.58
C GLU A 90 -8.64 -18.86 -12.22
N CYS A 91 -8.63 -17.74 -11.54
CA CYS A 91 -8.29 -16.43 -12.10
C CYS A 91 -6.97 -15.83 -11.62
N VAL A 92 -6.26 -16.42 -10.65
CA VAL A 92 -4.92 -15.98 -10.26
C VAL A 92 -4.02 -17.21 -10.14
N THR A 93 -3.78 -17.85 -11.25
CA THR A 93 -2.62 -18.72 -11.38
C THR A 93 -1.40 -17.80 -11.44
N LEU A 94 -0.97 -17.35 -10.27
CA LEU A 94 0.38 -16.82 -10.09
C LEU A 94 1.32 -18.01 -10.24
N ASN A 95 1.52 -18.45 -11.48
CA ASN A 95 2.55 -19.42 -11.77
C ASN A 95 3.87 -18.79 -11.37
N ALA A 96 4.62 -19.46 -10.50
CA ALA A 96 5.99 -19.07 -10.18
C ALA A 96 6.85 -18.87 -11.45
N GLU A 97 6.52 -19.54 -12.55
CA GLU A 97 7.14 -19.37 -13.87
C GLU A 97 6.69 -18.09 -14.59
N ALA A 98 5.45 -17.63 -14.42
CA ALA A 98 5.00 -16.34 -14.94
C ALA A 98 5.62 -15.15 -14.16
N LEU A 99 5.99 -15.39 -12.90
CA LEU A 99 6.67 -14.43 -12.02
C LEU A 99 8.15 -14.23 -12.39
N ALA A 100 8.77 -15.18 -13.05
CA ALA A 100 10.20 -15.14 -13.38
C ALA A 100 10.55 -14.22 -14.57
N GLY A 101 9.58 -13.68 -15.28
CA GLY A 101 9.83 -13.02 -16.57
C GLY A 101 9.53 -11.54 -16.67
N GLN A 102 8.42 -11.01 -16.20
CA GLN A 102 8.03 -9.62 -16.49
C GLN A 102 7.19 -8.89 -15.45
N ASP A 103 6.58 -9.53 -14.44
CA ASP A 103 5.56 -8.87 -13.61
C ASP A 103 5.65 -9.16 -12.11
N ALA A 104 6.87 -9.22 -11.54
CA ALA A 104 7.03 -9.36 -10.08
C ALA A 104 6.32 -8.22 -9.33
N GLU A 105 6.27 -7.02 -9.91
CA GLU A 105 5.55 -5.89 -9.34
C GLU A 105 4.04 -6.11 -9.40
N ALA A 106 3.50 -6.50 -10.55
CA ALA A 106 2.07 -6.80 -10.69
C ALA A 106 1.63 -7.93 -9.76
N ALA A 107 2.44 -8.97 -9.60
CA ALA A 107 2.20 -10.05 -8.67
C ALA A 107 2.17 -9.59 -7.20
N ARG A 108 3.07 -8.69 -6.80
CA ARG A 108 3.07 -8.09 -5.46
C ARG A 108 1.79 -7.31 -5.21
N PHE A 109 1.34 -6.51 -6.16
CA PHE A 109 0.09 -5.75 -6.04
C PHE A 109 -1.14 -6.64 -6.04
N ALA A 110 -1.19 -7.70 -6.85
CA ALA A 110 -2.28 -8.66 -6.84
C ALA A 110 -2.38 -9.39 -5.49
N ALA A 111 -1.25 -9.80 -4.91
CA ALA A 111 -1.22 -10.39 -3.58
C ALA A 111 -1.68 -9.41 -2.50
N LEU A 112 -1.24 -8.14 -2.59
CA LEU A 112 -1.62 -7.10 -1.66
C LEU A 112 -3.13 -6.81 -1.73
N LEU A 113 -3.70 -6.71 -2.94
CA LEU A 113 -5.13 -6.50 -3.15
C LEU A 113 -5.95 -7.67 -2.58
N THR A 114 -5.53 -8.91 -2.87
CA THR A 114 -6.17 -10.12 -2.34
C THR A 114 -6.17 -10.14 -0.81
N ALA A 115 -5.06 -9.75 -0.18
CA ALA A 115 -4.99 -9.66 1.27
C ALA A 115 -5.88 -8.55 1.81
N ALA A 116 -5.93 -7.40 1.16
CA ALA A 116 -6.80 -6.30 1.53
C ALA A 116 -8.28 -6.73 1.52
N ASP A 117 -8.71 -7.45 0.47
CA ASP A 117 -10.06 -8.00 0.37
C ASP A 117 -10.40 -8.94 1.52
N LYS A 118 -9.48 -9.86 1.85
CA LYS A 118 -9.66 -10.79 2.98
C LYS A 118 -9.73 -10.09 4.35
N LEU A 119 -9.03 -8.97 4.48
CA LEU A 119 -9.00 -8.17 5.72
C LEU A 119 -10.13 -7.12 5.78
N GLY A 120 -10.95 -7.01 4.73
CA GLY A 120 -11.98 -5.97 4.63
C GLY A 120 -11.38 -4.57 4.56
N ILE A 121 -10.20 -4.42 3.94
CA ILE A 121 -9.51 -3.14 3.76
C ILE A 121 -9.75 -2.64 2.35
N GLN A 122 -10.25 -1.42 2.22
CA GLN A 122 -10.63 -0.85 0.92
C GLN A 122 -9.43 -0.43 0.09
N TYR A 123 -8.41 0.15 0.69
CA TYR A 123 -7.27 0.74 0.00
C TYR A 123 -6.00 -0.05 0.18
N ILE A 124 -5.16 -0.05 -0.84
CA ILE A 124 -3.78 -0.51 -0.79
C ILE A 124 -2.85 0.67 -1.05
N ALA A 125 -1.62 0.62 -0.58
CA ALA A 125 -0.66 1.70 -0.78
C ALA A 125 0.76 1.18 -1.05
N SER A 126 1.55 2.02 -1.71
CA SER A 126 2.95 1.76 -2.00
C SER A 126 3.79 3.03 -1.92
N GLY A 127 5.06 2.89 -1.54
CA GLY A 127 6.04 3.99 -1.51
C GLY A 127 6.68 4.26 -2.88
N ARG A 128 5.97 4.05 -4.00
CA ARG A 128 6.45 4.37 -5.33
C ARG A 128 6.31 5.86 -5.63
N TYR A 129 7.25 6.40 -6.42
CA TYR A 129 7.17 7.76 -6.94
C TYR A 129 6.37 7.76 -8.25
N ALA A 130 5.08 7.89 -8.12
CA ALA A 130 4.13 8.09 -9.20
C ALA A 130 2.86 8.74 -8.65
N ARG A 131 2.01 9.25 -9.52
CA ARG A 131 0.72 9.85 -9.16
C ARG A 131 -0.41 9.08 -9.81
N ILE A 132 -1.54 9.04 -9.14
CA ILE A 132 -2.79 8.51 -9.68
C ILE A 132 -3.82 9.64 -9.63
N GLU A 133 -4.45 9.89 -10.77
CA GLU A 133 -5.57 10.83 -10.88
C GLU A 133 -6.77 10.08 -11.43
N THR A 134 -7.94 10.39 -10.88
CA THR A 134 -9.20 9.80 -11.33
C THR A 134 -9.94 10.83 -12.16
N ASP A 135 -10.31 10.48 -13.38
CA ASP A 135 -11.06 11.35 -14.29
C ASP A 135 -12.55 11.44 -13.91
N ALA A 136 -13.29 12.28 -14.63
CA ALA A 136 -14.72 12.51 -14.42
C ALA A 136 -15.58 11.24 -14.66
N GLN A 137 -15.04 10.23 -15.33
CA GLN A 137 -15.67 8.94 -15.61
C GLN A 137 -15.35 7.90 -14.52
N GLY A 138 -14.50 8.25 -13.54
CA GLY A 138 -14.06 7.35 -12.47
C GLY A 138 -12.91 6.42 -12.87
N MET A 139 -12.24 6.69 -13.99
CA MET A 139 -11.08 5.94 -14.42
C MET A 139 -9.80 6.49 -13.81
N SER A 140 -8.99 5.61 -13.25
CA SER A 140 -7.70 5.97 -12.66
C SER A 140 -6.58 5.92 -13.67
N HIS A 141 -5.79 6.98 -13.75
CA HIS A 141 -4.67 7.15 -14.66
C HIS A 141 -3.38 7.38 -13.89
N LEU A 142 -2.29 6.79 -14.39
CA LEU A 142 -0.95 6.96 -13.82
C LEU A 142 -0.23 8.13 -14.49
N PHE A 143 0.45 8.91 -13.65
CA PHE A 143 1.28 10.04 -14.07
C PHE A 143 2.65 9.96 -13.41
N ALA A 144 3.64 10.56 -14.08
CA ALA A 144 4.93 10.82 -13.47
C ALA A 144 4.78 11.79 -12.28
N PRO A 145 5.69 11.73 -11.28
CA PRO A 145 5.72 12.71 -10.22
C PRO A 145 6.06 14.11 -10.75
N GLU A 146 5.45 15.14 -10.20
CA GLU A 146 5.78 16.53 -10.56
C GLU A 146 6.94 17.11 -9.73
N SER A 147 7.29 16.45 -8.64
CA SER A 147 8.30 16.88 -7.66
C SER A 147 9.75 16.77 -8.12
N GLY A 148 10.01 16.27 -9.34
CA GLY A 148 11.37 15.94 -9.80
C GLY A 148 11.89 14.59 -9.26
N ALA A 149 11.07 13.82 -8.57
CA ALA A 149 11.40 12.46 -8.16
C ALA A 149 11.58 11.54 -9.38
N PRO A 150 12.33 10.43 -9.24
CA PRO A 150 12.42 9.42 -10.30
C PRO A 150 11.04 8.91 -10.71
N ASP A 151 10.74 8.93 -12.01
CA ASP A 151 9.48 8.41 -12.52
C ASP A 151 9.43 6.88 -12.41
N GLU A 152 8.59 6.39 -11.52
CA GLU A 152 8.31 4.96 -11.34
C GLU A 152 6.94 4.54 -11.91
N SER A 153 6.23 5.44 -12.60
CA SER A 153 4.92 5.14 -13.19
C SER A 153 4.98 3.97 -14.19
N GLY A 154 6.07 3.88 -14.95
CA GLY A 154 6.31 2.77 -15.88
C GLY A 154 6.30 1.38 -15.23
N LYS A 155 6.71 1.27 -13.95
CA LYS A 155 6.66 0.01 -13.20
C LYS A 155 5.24 -0.40 -12.82
N LEU A 156 4.31 0.54 -12.81
CA LEU A 156 2.91 0.36 -12.44
C LEU A 156 1.99 0.30 -13.66
N ALA A 157 2.51 0.53 -14.86
CA ALA A 157 1.73 0.65 -16.09
C ALA A 157 1.00 -0.66 -16.48
N ALA A 158 1.49 -1.81 -16.01
CA ALA A 158 0.87 -3.11 -16.25
C ALA A 158 -0.21 -3.47 -15.22
N LEU A 159 -0.45 -2.62 -14.20
CA LEU A 159 -1.47 -2.88 -13.19
C LEU A 159 -2.88 -2.77 -13.77
N PRO A 160 -3.77 -3.72 -13.45
CA PRO A 160 -5.14 -3.63 -13.89
C PRO A 160 -5.89 -2.45 -13.24
N PRO A 161 -6.95 -1.93 -13.90
CA PRO A 161 -7.71 -0.79 -13.40
C PRO A 161 -8.26 -0.98 -11.98
N GLU A 162 -8.62 -2.19 -11.60
CA GLU A 162 -9.12 -2.52 -10.26
C GLU A 162 -8.06 -2.26 -9.19
N VAL A 163 -6.79 -2.53 -9.49
CA VAL A 163 -5.67 -2.23 -8.59
C VAL A 163 -5.46 -0.73 -8.51
N LEU A 164 -5.42 -0.04 -9.66
CA LEU A 164 -5.18 1.40 -9.72
C LEU A 164 -6.26 2.22 -8.98
N SER A 165 -7.52 1.79 -9.06
CA SER A 165 -8.65 2.47 -8.40
C SER A 165 -8.58 2.42 -6.86
N ARG A 166 -7.82 1.49 -6.31
CA ARG A 166 -7.67 1.28 -4.86
C ARG A 166 -6.27 1.61 -4.36
N LEU A 167 -5.35 1.98 -5.27
CA LEU A 167 -3.95 2.23 -4.96
C LEU A 167 -3.72 3.68 -4.57
N ILE A 168 -3.09 3.89 -3.41
CA ILE A 168 -2.64 5.19 -2.92
C ILE A 168 -1.11 5.25 -3.03
N LEU A 169 -0.61 6.31 -3.61
CA LEU A 169 0.82 6.58 -3.78
C LEU A 169 1.20 7.87 -3.03
N PRO A 170 1.44 7.79 -1.71
CA PRO A 170 1.59 8.98 -0.87
C PRO A 170 2.86 9.79 -1.13
N LEU A 171 3.81 9.24 -1.91
CA LEU A 171 5.07 9.92 -2.23
C LEU A 171 5.08 10.61 -3.61
N GLY A 172 3.98 10.57 -4.35
CA GLY A 172 3.93 11.11 -5.71
C GLY A 172 4.23 12.60 -5.83
N ASP A 173 3.95 13.36 -4.77
CA ASP A 173 4.12 14.81 -4.74
C ASP A 173 5.40 15.28 -4.00
N PHE A 174 6.21 14.34 -3.50
CA PHE A 174 7.41 14.64 -2.72
C PHE A 174 8.69 14.38 -3.51
N ALA A 175 9.65 15.30 -3.41
CA ALA A 175 11.00 15.06 -3.92
C ALA A 175 11.76 14.07 -3.01
N PRO A 176 12.77 13.36 -3.52
CA PRO A 176 13.58 12.45 -2.70
C PRO A 176 14.24 13.14 -1.50
N GLU A 177 14.60 14.40 -1.65
CA GLU A 177 15.19 15.23 -0.59
C GLU A 177 14.17 15.46 0.54
N ASP A 178 12.91 15.77 0.20
CA ASP A 178 11.84 15.94 1.18
C ASP A 178 11.58 14.63 1.94
N VAL A 179 11.59 13.50 1.22
CA VAL A 179 11.43 12.17 1.83
C VAL A 179 12.58 11.85 2.77
N ALA A 180 13.82 12.25 2.43
CA ALA A 180 14.97 12.06 3.30
C ALA A 180 14.90 12.94 4.56
N GLU A 181 14.44 14.19 4.45
CA GLU A 181 14.21 15.08 5.57
C GLU A 181 13.10 14.53 6.50
N MET A 182 11.97 14.14 5.94
CA MET A 182 10.90 13.51 6.71
C MET A 182 11.35 12.21 7.39
N ALA A 183 12.21 11.42 6.76
CA ALA A 183 12.76 10.22 7.36
C ALA A 183 13.59 10.53 8.61
N ALA A 184 14.38 11.60 8.58
CA ALA A 184 15.15 12.06 9.73
C ALA A 184 14.22 12.55 10.87
N ASP A 185 13.18 13.31 10.54
CA ASP A 185 12.20 13.82 11.49
C ASP A 185 11.42 12.67 12.16
N PHE A 186 11.06 11.65 11.40
CA PHE A 186 10.39 10.45 11.90
C PHE A 186 11.34 9.46 12.57
N LYS A 187 12.64 9.72 12.54
CA LYS A 187 13.70 8.86 13.11
C LYS A 187 13.71 7.45 12.51
N LEU A 188 13.50 7.38 11.21
CA LEU A 188 13.45 6.12 10.44
C LEU A 188 14.84 5.65 10.00
#